data_2750222ddc3e37fae7565b1d3e6ceea7
#
_entry.id   2750222ddc3e37fae7565b1d3e6ceea7
#
_cell.length_a   1.000
_cell.length_b   1.000
_cell.length_c   1.000
_cell.angle_alpha   90.00
_cell.angle_beta   90.00
_cell.angle_gamma   90.00
#
_symmetry.space_group_name_H-M   'P 1'
#
loop_
_entity.id
_entity.type
_entity.pdbx_description
1 polymer ?
#
loop_
_entity_poly.entity_id
_entity_poly.type
_entity_poly.pdbx_seq_one_letter_code
_entity_poly.pdbx_strand_id
1 'polypeptide(L)'
;MSKPSSGYFTNTSGAGKALIAEVQARGDKITSDDVIGIAKDKSGKIIWLEKGTLDGRPSGLKHILDAHEDNFNSKGIATTDIADFVLTAVTKGDIIGYQGKGTGRPIYKVIYNGKEYKVAVTVGSNGYIVGANPRS
;
A
#
# COMPACT_ATOMS: atom_id res chain seq x y z
N MET A 1 0.85 -23.90 3.71
CA MET A 1 0.06 -22.72 3.38
C MET A 1 0.72 -21.91 2.29
N SER A 2 -0.02 -21.55 1.29
CA SER A 2 0.53 -20.83 0.16
C SER A 2 0.82 -19.37 0.50
N LYS A 3 1.81 -18.81 -0.15
CA LYS A 3 2.08 -17.39 -0.09
C LYS A 3 0.94 -16.61 -0.75
N PRO A 4 0.63 -15.40 -0.28
CA PRO A 4 -0.25 -14.54 -1.04
C PRO A 4 0.33 -14.30 -2.42
N SER A 5 -0.48 -14.43 -3.46
CA SER A 5 -0.02 -14.17 -4.83
C SER A 5 0.41 -12.72 -5.04
N SER A 6 -0.13 -11.82 -4.23
CA SER A 6 0.17 -10.40 -4.27
C SER A 6 1.50 -10.01 -3.63
N GLY A 7 2.15 -10.92 -2.90
CA GLY A 7 3.46 -10.66 -2.29
C GLY A 7 3.42 -9.96 -0.95
N TYR A 8 2.25 -9.80 -0.34
CA TYR A 8 2.13 -9.24 1.02
C TYR A 8 1.40 -10.22 1.93
N PHE A 9 1.44 -9.91 3.23
CA PHE A 9 0.83 -10.75 4.26
C PHE A 9 -0.22 -9.98 5.04
N THR A 10 -1.25 -10.70 5.51
CA THR A 10 -2.26 -10.10 6.39
C THR A 10 -1.74 -10.08 7.83
N ASN A 11 -2.45 -9.36 8.70
CA ASN A 11 -2.08 -9.27 10.11
C ASN A 11 -2.33 -10.56 10.89
N THR A 12 -3.03 -11.53 10.30
CA THR A 12 -3.30 -12.82 10.94
C THR A 12 -2.29 -13.91 10.57
N SER A 13 -1.51 -13.70 9.51
CA SER A 13 -0.49 -14.67 9.11
C SER A 13 0.73 -14.59 10.03
N GLY A 14 1.45 -15.70 10.19
CA GLY A 14 2.68 -15.72 10.97
C GLY A 14 3.71 -14.73 10.45
N ALA A 15 3.90 -14.70 9.13
CA ALA A 15 4.85 -13.77 8.50
C ALA A 15 4.43 -12.31 8.70
N GLY A 16 3.12 -12.02 8.59
CA GLY A 16 2.60 -10.68 8.84
C GLY A 16 2.82 -10.24 10.27
N LYS A 17 2.53 -11.11 11.23
CA LYS A 17 2.77 -10.81 12.65
C LYS A 17 4.24 -10.55 12.95
N ALA A 18 5.14 -11.30 12.32
CA ALA A 18 6.57 -11.11 12.49
C ALA A 18 7.02 -9.74 11.99
N LEU A 19 6.52 -9.31 10.83
CA LEU A 19 6.85 -7.98 10.30
C LEU A 19 6.27 -6.87 11.16
N ILE A 20 5.04 -7.04 11.66
CA ILE A 20 4.44 -6.06 12.59
C ILE A 20 5.29 -5.93 13.84
N ALA A 21 5.72 -7.06 14.41
CA ALA A 21 6.59 -7.05 15.60
C ALA A 21 7.90 -6.32 15.34
N GLU A 22 8.46 -6.47 14.15
CA GLU A 22 9.70 -5.78 13.78
C GLU A 22 9.50 -4.27 13.75
N VAL A 23 8.37 -3.80 13.19
CA VAL A 23 8.03 -2.37 13.17
C VAL A 23 7.85 -1.85 14.60
N GLN A 24 7.14 -2.60 15.44
CA GLN A 24 6.96 -2.24 16.84
C GLN A 24 8.30 -2.14 17.60
N ALA A 25 9.19 -3.06 17.32
CA ALA A 25 10.51 -3.09 17.97
C ALA A 25 11.36 -1.87 17.58
N ARG A 26 11.14 -1.29 16.41
CA ARG A 26 11.84 -0.06 16.00
C ARG A 26 11.29 1.19 16.70
N GLY A 27 10.15 1.06 17.39
CA GLY A 27 9.49 2.20 18.02
C GLY A 27 8.56 2.96 17.09
N ASP A 28 8.32 2.49 15.88
CA ASP A 28 7.37 3.12 14.95
C ASP A 28 5.94 2.76 15.35
N LYS A 29 5.03 3.70 15.13
CA LYS A 29 3.62 3.48 15.43
C LYS A 29 3.00 2.59 14.36
N ILE A 30 2.42 1.48 14.78
CA ILE A 30 1.66 0.59 13.92
C ILE A 30 0.51 0.02 14.73
N THR A 31 -0.71 0.06 14.15
CA THR A 31 -1.90 -0.48 14.80
C THR A 31 -2.18 -1.87 14.24
N SER A 32 -1.73 -2.88 14.94
CA SER A 32 -1.75 -4.27 14.48
C SER A 32 -3.12 -4.72 13.96
N ASP A 33 -4.20 -4.42 14.70
CA ASP A 33 -5.54 -4.84 14.32
C ASP A 33 -6.06 -4.14 13.06
N ASP A 34 -5.47 -3.01 12.69
CA ASP A 34 -5.89 -2.25 11.53
C ASP A 34 -5.07 -2.57 10.27
N VAL A 35 -4.01 -3.35 10.41
CA VAL A 35 -3.16 -3.68 9.26
C VAL A 35 -3.91 -4.58 8.29
N ILE A 36 -4.07 -4.10 7.06
CA ILE A 36 -4.69 -4.85 5.96
C ILE A 36 -3.65 -5.72 5.28
N GLY A 37 -2.45 -5.17 5.07
CA GLY A 37 -1.36 -5.91 4.46
C GLY A 37 -0.02 -5.29 4.83
N ILE A 38 1.01 -6.13 4.93
CA ILE A 38 2.36 -5.73 5.28
C ILE A 38 3.34 -6.62 4.54
N ALA A 39 4.44 -6.05 4.09
CA ALA A 39 5.47 -6.79 3.38
C ALA A 39 6.75 -5.98 3.31
N LYS A 40 7.81 -6.62 2.83
CA LYS A 40 9.02 -5.89 2.40
C LYS A 40 8.89 -5.59 0.93
N ASP A 41 9.22 -4.37 0.53
CA ASP A 41 9.25 -4.00 -0.88
C ASP A 41 10.53 -4.55 -1.52
N LYS A 42 10.74 -4.25 -2.81
CA LYS A 42 11.90 -4.75 -3.56
C LYS A 42 13.24 -4.27 -2.99
N SER A 43 13.22 -3.15 -2.23
CA SER A 43 14.43 -2.62 -1.59
C SER A 43 14.68 -3.22 -0.21
N GLY A 44 13.75 -4.04 0.29
CA GLY A 44 13.83 -4.63 1.63
C GLY A 44 13.19 -3.78 2.72
N LYS A 45 12.57 -2.66 2.36
CA LYS A 45 11.89 -1.80 3.32
C LYS A 45 10.53 -2.37 3.66
N ILE A 46 10.18 -2.39 4.96
CA ILE A 46 8.85 -2.82 5.38
C ILE A 46 7.86 -1.71 5.06
N ILE A 47 6.80 -2.06 4.34
CA ILE A 47 5.70 -1.14 4.03
C ILE A 47 4.39 -1.80 4.44
N TRP A 48 3.41 -0.99 4.84
CA TRP A 48 2.13 -1.55 5.24
C TRP A 48 0.98 -0.57 5.00
N LEU A 49 -0.21 -1.14 4.84
CA LEU A 49 -1.45 -0.40 4.67
C LEU A 49 -2.36 -0.72 5.86
N GLU A 50 -2.85 0.32 6.53
CA GLU A 50 -3.84 0.20 7.59
C GLU A 50 -5.20 0.68 7.09
N LYS A 51 -6.26 0.34 7.82
CA LYS A 51 -7.61 0.85 7.55
C LYS A 51 -7.63 2.37 7.48
N GLY A 52 -6.84 3.02 8.32
CA GLY A 52 -6.66 4.46 8.30
C GLY A 52 -7.79 5.22 8.93
N THR A 53 -7.79 6.53 8.70
CA THR A 53 -8.75 7.45 9.31
C THR A 53 -9.00 8.63 8.39
N LEU A 54 -10.19 9.25 8.53
CA LEU A 54 -10.51 10.52 7.90
C LEU A 54 -10.39 11.67 8.89
N ASP A 55 -10.16 11.36 10.17
CA ASP A 55 -10.04 12.38 11.23
C ASP A 55 -8.65 13.00 11.23
N GLY A 56 -8.57 14.29 11.50
CA GLY A 56 -7.31 15.01 11.55
C GLY A 56 -6.61 14.99 10.20
N ARG A 57 -5.47 14.31 10.11
CA ARG A 57 -4.78 14.08 8.83
C ARG A 57 -5.25 12.75 8.25
N PRO A 58 -6.06 12.79 7.18
CA PRO A 58 -6.53 11.55 6.58
C PRO A 58 -5.37 10.69 6.10
N SER A 59 -5.49 9.38 6.28
CA SER A 59 -4.46 8.44 5.87
C SER A 59 -5.01 7.04 5.72
N GLY A 60 -4.23 6.17 5.04
CA GLY A 60 -4.56 4.77 4.90
C GLY A 60 -5.68 4.52 3.91
N LEU A 61 -6.30 3.33 4.00
CA LEU A 61 -7.32 2.93 3.03
C LEU A 61 -8.51 3.87 3.01
N LYS A 62 -8.98 4.32 4.18
CA LYS A 62 -10.12 5.25 4.22
C LYS A 62 -9.86 6.52 3.43
N HIS A 63 -8.65 7.06 3.53
CA HIS A 63 -8.26 8.24 2.79
C HIS A 63 -8.19 7.95 1.28
N ILE A 64 -7.63 6.81 0.91
CA ILE A 64 -7.54 6.41 -0.50
C ILE A 64 -8.93 6.31 -1.11
N LEU A 65 -9.86 5.66 -0.40
CA LEU A 65 -11.23 5.51 -0.89
C LEU A 65 -11.96 6.85 -0.96
N ASP A 66 -11.82 7.67 0.09
CA ASP A 66 -12.50 8.97 0.13
C ASP A 66 -12.04 9.88 -1.01
N ALA A 67 -10.74 9.90 -1.29
CA ALA A 67 -10.17 10.81 -2.27
C ALA A 67 -10.20 10.27 -3.70
N HIS A 68 -10.08 8.96 -3.90
CA HIS A 68 -9.78 8.41 -5.21
C HIS A 68 -10.55 7.15 -5.61
N GLU A 69 -11.57 6.75 -4.87
CA GLU A 69 -12.36 5.55 -5.21
C GLU A 69 -12.84 5.59 -6.67
N ASP A 70 -13.44 6.72 -7.06
CA ASP A 70 -13.97 6.87 -8.41
C ASP A 70 -12.87 6.81 -9.47
N ASN A 71 -11.69 7.33 -9.15
CA ASN A 71 -10.55 7.29 -10.07
C ASN A 71 -10.12 5.85 -10.32
N PHE A 72 -10.06 5.02 -9.27
CA PHE A 72 -9.72 3.61 -9.43
C PHE A 72 -10.81 2.86 -10.20
N ASN A 73 -12.07 3.11 -9.85
CA ASN A 73 -13.19 2.45 -10.54
C ASN A 73 -13.20 2.78 -12.02
N SER A 74 -12.92 4.02 -12.40
CA SER A 74 -12.91 4.44 -13.80
C SER A 74 -11.83 3.74 -14.61
N LYS A 75 -10.80 3.23 -13.96
CA LYS A 75 -9.72 2.48 -14.62
C LYS A 75 -9.92 0.98 -14.56
N GLY A 76 -11.05 0.52 -14.00
CA GLY A 76 -11.37 -0.89 -13.95
C GLY A 76 -10.95 -1.60 -12.67
N ILE A 77 -10.55 -0.85 -11.63
CA ILE A 77 -10.23 -1.42 -10.33
C ILE A 77 -11.46 -1.30 -9.44
N ALA A 78 -12.04 -2.43 -9.06
CA ALA A 78 -13.21 -2.44 -8.18
C ALA A 78 -12.83 -1.94 -6.78
N THR A 79 -13.78 -1.30 -6.10
CA THR A 79 -13.57 -0.77 -4.75
C THR A 79 -12.98 -1.82 -3.80
N THR A 80 -13.49 -3.06 -3.86
CA THR A 80 -13.01 -4.15 -3.01
C THR A 80 -11.60 -4.61 -3.34
N ASP A 81 -11.06 -4.24 -4.50
CA ASP A 81 -9.72 -4.62 -4.94
C ASP A 81 -8.69 -3.52 -4.72
N ILE A 82 -9.12 -2.32 -4.33
CA ILE A 82 -8.19 -1.17 -4.24
C ILE A 82 -7.05 -1.43 -3.26
N ALA A 83 -7.36 -1.97 -2.08
CA ALA A 83 -6.32 -2.28 -1.09
C ALA A 83 -5.30 -3.28 -1.65
N ASP A 84 -5.79 -4.37 -2.25
CA ASP A 84 -4.95 -5.40 -2.86
C ASP A 84 -4.11 -4.81 -4.00
N PHE A 85 -4.73 -3.98 -4.84
CA PHE A 85 -4.03 -3.33 -5.94
C PHE A 85 -2.88 -2.45 -5.45
N VAL A 86 -3.13 -1.61 -4.45
CA VAL A 86 -2.10 -0.70 -3.90
C VAL A 86 -0.95 -1.51 -3.28
N LEU A 87 -1.27 -2.52 -2.49
CA LEU A 87 -0.25 -3.39 -1.88
C LEU A 87 0.55 -4.15 -2.93
N THR A 88 -0.11 -4.63 -3.98
CA THR A 88 0.57 -5.31 -5.08
C THR A 88 1.54 -4.36 -5.80
N ALA A 89 1.09 -3.12 -6.01
CA ALA A 89 1.92 -2.11 -6.68
C ALA A 89 3.23 -1.86 -5.91
N VAL A 90 3.14 -1.65 -4.60
CA VAL A 90 4.34 -1.32 -3.80
C VAL A 90 5.25 -2.51 -3.57
N THR A 91 4.75 -3.74 -3.70
CA THR A 91 5.56 -4.95 -3.49
C THR A 91 6.13 -5.51 -4.78
N LYS A 92 5.37 -5.47 -5.87
CA LYS A 92 5.76 -6.09 -7.15
C LYS A 92 5.99 -5.10 -8.27
N GLY A 93 5.47 -3.89 -8.16
CA GLY A 93 5.61 -2.89 -9.20
C GLY A 93 7.01 -2.32 -9.30
N ASP A 94 7.27 -1.62 -10.41
CA ASP A 94 8.54 -0.94 -10.63
C ASP A 94 8.33 0.57 -10.53
N ILE A 95 9.23 1.25 -9.83
CA ILE A 95 9.17 2.70 -9.72
C ILE A 95 9.65 3.28 -11.05
N ILE A 96 8.79 4.07 -11.71
CA ILE A 96 9.10 4.68 -12.99
C ILE A 96 9.23 6.20 -12.90
N GLY A 97 9.00 6.77 -11.75
CA GLY A 97 9.10 8.21 -11.53
C GLY A 97 8.53 8.58 -10.18
N TYR A 98 8.33 9.88 -9.96
CA TYR A 98 7.82 10.41 -8.71
C TYR A 98 6.81 11.50 -9.01
N GLN A 99 5.73 11.55 -8.22
CA GLN A 99 4.73 12.59 -8.34
C GLN A 99 5.12 13.76 -7.44
N GLY A 100 5.07 14.97 -7.98
CA GLY A 100 5.43 16.16 -7.22
C GLY A 100 6.93 16.25 -6.97
N LYS A 101 7.29 16.95 -5.90
CA LYS A 101 8.70 17.14 -5.53
C LYS A 101 9.14 16.06 -4.54
N GLY A 102 10.42 15.67 -4.65
CA GLY A 102 11.01 14.70 -3.73
C GLY A 102 10.67 13.26 -4.08
N THR A 103 10.87 12.36 -3.14
CA THR A 103 10.76 10.91 -3.35
C THR A 103 9.65 10.24 -2.57
N GLY A 104 8.81 11.04 -1.87
CA GLY A 104 7.75 10.49 -1.02
C GLY A 104 6.55 9.94 -1.77
N ARG A 105 6.46 10.16 -3.09
CA ARG A 105 5.32 9.71 -3.89
C ARG A 105 5.80 8.98 -5.14
N PRO A 106 6.40 7.80 -4.99
CA PRO A 106 6.83 7.04 -6.16
C PRO A 106 5.63 6.63 -7.02
N ILE A 107 5.86 6.63 -8.33
CA ILE A 107 4.89 6.15 -9.31
C ILE A 107 5.30 4.73 -9.68
N TYR A 108 4.41 3.78 -9.43
CA TYR A 108 4.67 2.38 -9.75
C TYR A 108 3.96 1.98 -11.03
N LYS A 109 4.67 1.21 -11.85
CA LYS A 109 4.09 0.48 -12.97
C LYS A 109 3.88 -0.94 -12.50
N VAL A 110 2.68 -1.45 -12.61
CA VAL A 110 2.32 -2.77 -12.08
C VAL A 110 1.36 -3.48 -13.05
N ILE A 111 1.54 -4.78 -13.17
CA ILE A 111 0.59 -5.63 -13.90
C ILE A 111 -0.38 -6.18 -12.87
N TYR A 112 -1.67 -5.90 -13.08
CA TYR A 112 -2.71 -6.34 -12.16
C TYR A 112 -3.86 -6.94 -12.97
N ASN A 113 -4.21 -8.19 -12.66
CA ASN A 113 -5.23 -8.93 -13.41
C ASN A 113 -4.96 -8.91 -14.93
N GLY A 114 -3.69 -9.04 -15.31
CA GLY A 114 -3.28 -9.10 -16.71
C GLY A 114 -3.22 -7.77 -17.43
N LYS A 115 -3.43 -6.65 -16.72
CA LYS A 115 -3.42 -5.32 -17.32
C LYS A 115 -2.37 -4.44 -16.65
N GLU A 116 -1.72 -3.61 -17.44
CA GLU A 116 -0.71 -2.67 -16.92
C GLU A 116 -1.38 -1.42 -16.37
N TYR A 117 -0.95 -1.00 -15.18
CA TYR A 117 -1.43 0.22 -14.53
C TYR A 117 -0.26 1.04 -14.00
N LYS A 118 -0.53 2.33 -13.80
CA LYS A 118 0.39 3.22 -13.11
C LYS A 118 -0.34 3.82 -11.92
N VAL A 119 0.33 3.86 -10.77
CA VAL A 119 -0.26 4.38 -9.54
C VAL A 119 0.81 5.11 -8.73
N ALA A 120 0.49 6.32 -8.27
CA ALA A 120 1.35 7.04 -7.34
C ALA A 120 0.93 6.65 -5.92
N VAL A 121 1.89 6.26 -5.09
CA VAL A 121 1.61 5.86 -3.70
C VAL A 121 2.44 6.72 -2.77
N THR A 122 1.77 7.41 -1.86
CA THR A 122 2.45 8.19 -0.82
C THR A 122 2.84 7.28 0.31
N VAL A 123 4.14 7.09 0.50
CA VAL A 123 4.67 6.21 1.54
C VAL A 123 5.48 7.07 2.50
N GLY A 124 5.14 7.01 3.79
CA GLY A 124 5.90 7.70 4.82
C GLY A 124 7.29 7.12 4.97
N SER A 125 8.18 7.90 5.59
CA SER A 125 9.56 7.46 5.80
C SER A 125 9.67 6.18 6.63
N ASN A 126 8.66 5.91 7.47
CA ASN A 126 8.59 4.69 8.28
C ASN A 126 8.03 3.48 7.53
N GLY A 127 7.43 3.68 6.34
CA GLY A 127 6.80 2.60 5.56
C GLY A 127 5.28 2.59 5.58
N TYR A 128 4.64 3.49 6.31
CA TYR A 128 3.18 3.59 6.36
C TYR A 128 2.64 4.16 5.05
N ILE A 129 1.67 3.48 4.45
CA ILE A 129 1.04 3.97 3.22
C ILE A 129 -0.01 5.00 3.59
N VAL A 130 0.22 6.25 3.21
CA VAL A 130 -0.66 7.38 3.54
C VAL A 130 -1.78 7.52 2.52
N GLY A 131 -1.46 7.39 1.24
CA GLY A 131 -2.44 7.57 0.18
C GLY A 131 -1.97 6.97 -1.13
N ALA A 132 -2.86 6.94 -2.10
CA ALA A 132 -2.54 6.44 -3.44
C ALA A 132 -3.54 7.02 -4.45
N ASN A 133 -3.06 7.30 -5.66
CA ASN A 133 -3.94 7.70 -6.74
C ASN A 133 -3.46 7.09 -8.07
N PRO A 134 -4.40 6.61 -8.90
CA PRO A 134 -4.02 6.04 -10.18
C PRO A 134 -3.54 7.13 -11.14
N ARG A 135 -2.64 6.75 -12.05
CA ARG A 135 -2.08 7.64 -13.06
C ARG A 135 -2.40 7.13 -14.45
N SER A 136 -2.37 8.03 -15.39
CA SER A 136 -2.56 7.67 -16.81
C SER A 136 -1.31 7.13 -17.44
#